data_922ee690401a7b749bd73924910b2675
#
_entry.id   922ee690401a7b749bd73924910b2675
#
_cell.length_a   1.000
_cell.length_b   1.000
_cell.length_c   1.000
_cell.angle_alpha   90.00
_cell.angle_beta   90.00
_cell.angle_gamma   90.00
#
_symmetry.space_group_name_H-M   'P 1'
#
loop_
_entity.id
_entity.type
_entity.pdbx_description
1 polymer ?
#
loop_
_entity_poly.entity_id
_entity_poly.type
_entity_poly.pdbx_seq_one_letter_code
_entity_poly.pdbx_strand_id
1 'polypeptide(L)'
;MGRNLGNILLMILSLLAMGIIVEVSIKKSRIQTGATAISVLLLLLFPISYFTAGGFYSGVPEWFIFCYVYVCITLRGRRLWVFLLLCMAETLLCYGISFYFPELVAKSSMQSSFFDSAFSVIMVGLLTSVLLMFLNRMYEEENILSQQQKKEIEELNRAENHFFSSMSHEIRTPINTIIGLNEIILRSDVPEDVAENAKNIQDASKLLLTLINDTLDISKIKSGKMDIVNVSYETGALFSEVVN
;
A
#
# COMPACT_ATOMS: atom_id res chain seq x y z
N MET A 1 27.13 10.00 43.86
CA MET A 1 26.56 11.13 43.10
C MET A 1 27.01 11.20 41.64
N GLY A 2 28.24 10.92 41.26
CA GLY A 2 28.72 11.07 39.88
C GLY A 2 28.14 10.10 38.83
N ARG A 3 27.73 8.87 39.21
CA ARG A 3 27.17 7.88 38.27
C ARG A 3 25.76 8.30 37.72
N ASN A 4 24.94 8.88 38.58
CA ASN A 4 23.61 9.36 38.14
C ASN A 4 23.70 10.55 37.17
N LEU A 5 24.71 11.40 37.32
CA LEU A 5 24.93 12.54 36.42
C LEU A 5 25.35 12.09 35.02
N GLY A 6 26.21 11.06 34.93
CA GLY A 6 26.62 10.48 33.62
C GLY A 6 25.47 9.88 32.82
N ASN A 7 24.58 9.15 33.50
CA ASN A 7 23.40 8.55 32.84
C ASN A 7 22.40 9.61 32.40
N ILE A 8 22.19 10.64 33.22
CA ILE A 8 21.32 11.78 32.83
C ILE A 8 21.89 12.50 31.60
N LEU A 9 23.20 12.75 31.59
CA LEU A 9 23.88 13.40 30.47
C LEU A 9 23.76 12.56 29.18
N LEU A 10 23.97 11.22 29.30
CA LEU A 10 23.81 10.29 28.18
C LEU A 10 22.39 10.31 27.62
N MET A 11 21.37 10.33 28.47
CA MET A 11 19.96 10.42 28.06
C MET A 11 19.67 11.74 27.33
N ILE A 12 20.14 12.88 27.86
CA ILE A 12 19.95 14.18 27.22
C ILE A 12 20.62 14.22 25.86
N LEU A 13 21.87 13.74 25.74
CA LEU A 13 22.59 13.68 24.47
C LEU A 13 21.88 12.77 23.45
N SER A 14 21.35 11.63 23.91
CA SER A 14 20.62 10.71 23.04
C SER A 14 19.32 11.32 22.50
N LEU A 15 18.56 12.02 23.32
CA LEU A 15 17.35 12.74 22.92
C LEU A 15 17.65 13.84 21.91
N LEU A 16 18.72 14.61 22.12
CA LEU A 16 19.18 15.63 21.17
C LEU A 16 19.59 15.01 19.85
N ALA A 17 20.36 13.91 19.87
CA ALA A 17 20.77 13.20 18.65
C ALA A 17 19.55 12.65 17.88
N MET A 18 18.56 12.06 18.56
CA MET A 18 17.31 11.62 17.94
C MET A 18 16.55 12.78 17.30
N GLY A 19 16.42 13.90 17.98
CA GLY A 19 15.78 15.11 17.45
C GLY A 19 16.45 15.60 16.16
N ILE A 20 17.77 15.66 16.15
CA ILE A 20 18.57 16.05 14.96
C ILE A 20 18.35 15.05 13.80
N ILE A 21 18.39 13.74 14.09
CA ILE A 21 18.18 12.71 13.07
C ILE A 21 16.78 12.82 12.46
N VAL A 22 15.75 13.04 13.27
CA VAL A 22 14.37 13.23 12.82
C VAL A 22 14.27 14.47 11.92
N GLU A 23 14.77 15.61 12.37
CA GLU A 23 14.73 16.86 11.61
C GLU A 23 15.45 16.75 10.24
N VAL A 24 16.65 16.18 10.22
CA VAL A 24 17.41 15.95 8.99
C VAL A 24 16.71 14.98 8.06
N SER A 25 16.08 13.95 8.61
CA SER A 25 15.35 12.93 7.82
C SER A 25 14.11 13.48 7.16
N ILE A 26 13.37 14.34 7.85
CA ILE A 26 12.20 15.05 7.31
C ILE A 26 12.65 16.01 6.19
N LYS A 27 13.66 16.86 6.46
CA LYS A 27 14.17 17.83 5.47
C LYS A 27 14.69 17.16 4.18
N LYS A 28 15.30 15.96 4.29
CA LYS A 28 15.83 15.21 3.15
C LYS A 28 14.84 14.21 2.54
N SER A 29 13.61 14.14 3.03
CA SER A 29 12.60 13.14 2.63
C SER A 29 13.11 11.69 2.69
N ARG A 30 14.01 11.38 3.64
CA ARG A 30 14.63 10.05 3.83
C ARG A 30 14.21 9.41 5.15
N ILE A 31 12.92 9.26 5.37
CA ILE A 31 12.34 8.77 6.63
C ILE A 31 12.88 7.40 7.02
N GLN A 32 13.01 6.46 6.08
CA GLN A 32 13.55 5.11 6.33
C GLN A 32 15.03 5.13 6.75
N THR A 33 15.80 6.08 6.25
CA THR A 33 17.22 6.23 6.65
C THR A 33 17.32 6.79 8.07
N GLY A 34 16.46 7.74 8.41
CA GLY A 34 16.38 8.29 9.77
C GLY A 34 15.91 7.25 10.79
N ALA A 35 14.88 6.49 10.48
CA ALA A 35 14.41 5.41 11.32
C ALA A 35 15.50 4.35 11.56
N THR A 36 16.26 3.99 10.52
CA THR A 36 17.41 3.08 10.65
C THR A 36 18.50 3.67 11.56
N ALA A 37 18.82 4.96 11.42
CA ALA A 37 19.83 5.62 12.25
C ALA A 37 19.41 5.66 13.73
N ILE A 38 18.14 5.93 14.01
CA ILE A 38 17.61 5.87 15.38
C ILE A 38 17.67 4.45 15.93
N SER A 39 17.32 3.43 15.13
CA SER A 39 17.42 2.02 15.57
C SER A 39 18.86 1.63 15.92
N VAL A 40 19.86 2.08 15.14
CA VAL A 40 21.28 1.88 15.49
C VAL A 40 21.65 2.59 16.77
N LEU A 41 21.19 3.81 16.98
CA LEU A 41 21.45 4.56 18.19
C LEU A 41 20.86 3.85 19.43
N LEU A 42 19.63 3.33 19.32
CA LEU A 42 18.98 2.57 20.40
C LEU A 42 19.73 1.30 20.75
N LEU A 43 20.20 0.52 19.74
CA LEU A 43 21.01 -0.66 19.91
C LEU A 43 22.35 -0.39 20.65
N LEU A 44 22.91 0.82 20.53
CA LEU A 44 24.12 1.18 21.24
C LEU A 44 23.86 1.68 22.66
N LEU A 45 22.73 2.38 22.85
CA LEU A 45 22.42 3.04 24.12
C LEU A 45 21.82 2.07 25.16
N PHE A 46 20.99 1.14 24.74
CA PHE A 46 20.29 0.27 25.69
C PHE A 46 21.22 -0.67 26.48
N PRO A 47 22.23 -1.32 25.91
CA PRO A 47 23.16 -2.09 26.68
C PRO A 47 23.93 -1.24 27.75
N ILE A 48 24.38 -0.05 27.35
CA ILE A 48 25.06 0.87 28.24
C ILE A 48 24.14 1.25 29.40
N SER A 49 22.91 1.62 29.10
CA SER A 49 21.92 1.97 30.12
C SER A 49 21.58 0.78 31.00
N TYR A 50 21.46 -0.42 30.45
CA TYR A 50 21.16 -1.65 31.18
C TYR A 50 22.21 -1.97 32.25
N PHE A 51 23.50 -1.97 31.91
CA PHE A 51 24.56 -2.26 32.83
C PHE A 51 24.83 -1.17 33.88
N THR A 52 24.55 0.12 33.49
CA THR A 52 24.79 1.25 34.41
C THR A 52 23.60 1.56 35.32
N ALA A 53 22.38 1.17 34.98
CA ALA A 53 21.19 1.45 35.78
C ALA A 53 20.83 0.36 36.80
N GLY A 54 21.38 -0.84 36.70
CA GLY A 54 21.08 -1.92 37.62
C GLY A 54 20.60 -3.22 37.00
N GLY A 55 20.75 -3.34 35.67
CA GLY A 55 20.46 -4.56 34.92
C GLY A 55 18.99 -4.96 34.98
N PHE A 56 18.75 -6.23 35.30
CA PHE A 56 17.41 -6.81 35.38
C PHE A 56 16.50 -6.12 36.43
N TYR A 57 17.08 -5.56 37.49
CA TYR A 57 16.31 -4.90 38.55
C TYR A 57 16.05 -3.41 38.30
N SER A 58 16.47 -2.87 37.15
CA SER A 58 16.19 -1.50 36.72
C SER A 58 14.94 -1.43 35.85
N GLY A 59 14.52 -0.23 35.47
CA GLY A 59 13.44 -0.02 34.49
C GLY A 59 13.87 -0.15 33.03
N VAL A 60 15.14 -0.50 32.74
CA VAL A 60 15.63 -0.61 31.36
C VAL A 60 15.03 -1.80 30.59
N PRO A 61 14.72 -2.95 31.20
CA PRO A 61 14.04 -4.05 30.52
C PRO A 61 12.76 -3.66 29.78
N GLU A 62 11.96 -2.76 30.35
CA GLU A 62 10.72 -2.29 29.75
C GLU A 62 10.98 -1.49 28.46
N TRP A 63 12.11 -0.78 28.39
CA TRP A 63 12.49 -0.03 27.20
C TRP A 63 12.90 -0.91 26.01
N PHE A 64 13.37 -2.15 26.24
CA PHE A 64 13.56 -3.11 25.15
C PHE A 64 12.23 -3.41 24.44
N ILE A 65 11.11 -3.49 25.19
CA ILE A 65 9.78 -3.67 24.59
C ILE A 65 9.44 -2.49 23.66
N PHE A 66 9.72 -1.27 24.12
CA PHE A 66 9.54 -0.08 23.28
C PHE A 66 10.39 -0.14 22.01
N CYS A 67 11.64 -0.62 22.11
CA CYS A 67 12.51 -0.78 20.94
C CYS A 67 11.94 -1.76 19.92
N TYR A 68 11.40 -2.91 20.34
CA TYR A 68 10.72 -3.86 19.44
C TYR A 68 9.54 -3.20 18.73
N VAL A 69 8.68 -2.53 19.49
CA VAL A 69 7.51 -1.83 18.92
C VAL A 69 7.95 -0.75 17.93
N TYR A 70 8.95 0.07 18.30
CA TYR A 70 9.50 1.10 17.43
C TYR A 70 10.04 0.52 16.11
N VAL A 71 10.84 -0.54 16.15
CA VAL A 71 11.40 -1.22 14.98
C VAL A 71 10.29 -1.77 14.08
N CYS A 72 9.30 -2.45 14.66
CA CYS A 72 8.16 -3.01 13.92
C CYS A 72 7.35 -1.95 13.18
N ILE A 73 7.21 -0.76 13.75
CA ILE A 73 6.40 0.32 13.19
C ILE A 73 7.16 1.11 12.14
N THR A 74 8.44 1.41 12.39
CA THR A 74 9.19 2.38 11.58
C THR A 74 9.96 1.75 10.43
N LEU A 75 10.44 0.52 10.57
CA LEU A 75 11.22 -0.16 9.56
C LEU A 75 10.36 -1.07 8.68
N ARG A 76 10.74 -1.20 7.40
CA ARG A 76 10.01 -2.03 6.42
C ARG A 76 10.97 -2.99 5.69
N GLY A 77 10.40 -4.09 5.21
CA GLY A 77 11.11 -5.08 4.39
C GLY A 77 12.26 -5.78 5.13
N ARG A 78 13.38 -6.02 4.45
CA ARG A 78 14.53 -6.75 5.01
C ARG A 78 15.14 -6.08 6.25
N ARG A 79 15.10 -4.75 6.33
CA ARG A 79 15.63 -3.99 7.49
C ARG A 79 14.87 -4.29 8.76
N LEU A 80 13.55 -4.41 8.70
CA LEU A 80 12.72 -4.80 9.83
C LEU A 80 13.22 -6.09 10.48
N TRP A 81 13.37 -7.15 9.69
CA TRP A 81 13.79 -8.46 10.20
C TRP A 81 15.22 -8.45 10.77
N VAL A 82 16.14 -7.75 10.11
CA VAL A 82 17.53 -7.63 10.59
C VAL A 82 17.56 -6.91 11.94
N PHE A 83 16.90 -5.77 12.08
CA PHE A 83 16.91 -5.03 13.35
C PHE A 83 16.12 -5.73 14.45
N LEU A 84 15.04 -6.42 14.12
CA LEU A 84 14.30 -7.23 15.08
C LEU A 84 15.18 -8.35 15.67
N LEU A 85 15.91 -9.07 14.81
CA LEU A 85 16.85 -10.11 15.25
C LEU A 85 18.01 -9.51 16.08
N LEU A 86 18.52 -8.35 15.70
CA LEU A 86 19.55 -7.65 16.46
C LEU A 86 19.05 -7.25 17.85
N CYS A 87 17.87 -6.67 17.97
CA CYS A 87 17.28 -6.33 19.27
C CYS A 87 17.04 -7.57 20.13
N MET A 88 16.58 -8.68 19.54
CA MET A 88 16.43 -9.94 20.27
C MET A 88 17.78 -10.48 20.77
N ALA A 89 18.78 -10.49 19.91
CA ALA A 89 20.13 -10.93 20.28
C ALA A 89 20.73 -10.04 21.37
N GLU A 90 20.58 -8.73 21.25
CA GLU A 90 21.02 -7.75 22.25
C GLU A 90 20.37 -7.99 23.62
N THR A 91 19.04 -8.17 23.65
CA THR A 91 18.31 -8.44 24.89
C THR A 91 18.81 -9.72 25.52
N LEU A 92 18.94 -10.82 24.76
CA LEU A 92 19.44 -12.09 25.24
C LEU A 92 20.88 -11.98 25.78
N LEU A 93 21.74 -11.23 25.08
CA LEU A 93 23.12 -10.98 25.52
C LEU A 93 23.16 -10.18 26.82
N CYS A 94 22.38 -9.11 26.95
CA CYS A 94 22.31 -8.30 28.16
C CYS A 94 21.86 -9.15 29.37
N TYR A 95 20.82 -9.95 29.19
CA TYR A 95 20.35 -10.85 30.28
C TYR A 95 21.35 -11.96 30.59
N GLY A 96 21.95 -12.59 29.58
CA GLY A 96 22.96 -13.64 29.75
C GLY A 96 24.21 -13.12 30.48
N ILE A 97 24.74 -11.99 30.03
CA ILE A 97 25.90 -11.36 30.66
C ILE A 97 25.59 -10.97 32.13
N SER A 98 24.42 -10.41 32.38
CA SER A 98 23.99 -10.05 33.71
C SER A 98 23.84 -11.26 34.64
N PHE A 99 23.45 -12.43 34.11
CA PHE A 99 23.31 -13.66 34.84
C PHE A 99 24.68 -14.27 35.17
N TYR A 100 25.61 -14.37 34.21
CA TYR A 100 26.90 -14.99 34.38
C TYR A 100 27.96 -14.07 35.04
N PHE A 101 27.82 -12.77 34.85
CA PHE A 101 28.78 -11.75 35.34
C PHE A 101 28.04 -10.60 36.05
N PRO A 102 27.41 -10.89 37.22
CA PRO A 102 26.66 -9.89 37.98
C PRO A 102 27.51 -8.71 38.47
N GLU A 103 28.84 -8.87 38.47
CA GLU A 103 29.80 -7.83 38.85
C GLU A 103 29.84 -6.65 37.86
N LEU A 104 29.48 -6.90 36.60
CA LEU A 104 29.41 -5.87 35.56
C LEU A 104 28.19 -4.95 35.70
N VAL A 105 27.19 -5.40 36.45
CA VAL A 105 25.95 -4.64 36.65
C VAL A 105 26.09 -3.70 37.84
N ALA A 106 25.70 -2.45 37.66
CA ALA A 106 25.73 -1.47 38.74
C ALA A 106 24.77 -1.88 39.86
N LYS A 107 25.24 -1.83 41.11
CA LYS A 107 24.37 -2.10 42.27
C LYS A 107 23.41 -0.94 42.46
N SER A 108 22.13 -1.23 42.60
CA SER A 108 21.08 -0.26 42.93
C SER A 108 20.38 -0.69 44.23
N SER A 109 19.75 0.26 44.91
CA SER A 109 18.94 -0.08 46.07
C SER A 109 17.58 -0.61 45.64
N MET A 110 16.99 -1.52 46.42
CA MET A 110 15.67 -2.08 46.11
C MET A 110 14.61 -0.97 45.94
N GLN A 111 14.69 0.08 46.73
CA GLN A 111 13.75 1.21 46.63
C GLN A 111 13.93 2.01 45.34
N SER A 112 15.18 2.30 44.92
CA SER A 112 15.42 3.00 43.66
C SER A 112 15.02 2.16 42.46
N SER A 113 15.26 0.85 42.47
CA SER A 113 14.85 -0.07 41.41
C SER A 113 13.34 -0.13 41.25
N PHE A 114 12.59 -0.15 42.37
CA PHE A 114 11.14 -0.16 42.32
C PHE A 114 10.56 1.12 41.64
N PHE A 115 11.05 2.28 42.05
CA PHE A 115 10.60 3.54 41.45
C PHE A 115 10.98 3.67 39.98
N ASP A 116 12.20 3.23 39.62
CA ASP A 116 12.69 3.26 38.24
C ASP A 116 11.85 2.33 37.33
N SER A 117 11.60 1.09 37.76
CA SER A 117 10.76 0.15 37.01
C SER A 117 9.30 0.63 36.90
N ALA A 118 8.71 1.09 38.00
CA ALA A 118 7.34 1.63 37.98
C ALA A 118 7.21 2.83 37.03
N PHE A 119 8.17 3.75 37.08
CA PHE A 119 8.19 4.90 36.17
C PHE A 119 8.36 4.46 34.70
N SER A 120 9.27 3.52 34.43
CA SER A 120 9.53 3.00 33.08
C SER A 120 8.32 2.29 32.48
N VAL A 121 7.62 1.45 33.23
CA VAL A 121 6.37 0.79 32.80
C VAL A 121 5.32 1.83 32.37
N ILE A 122 5.11 2.87 33.20
CA ILE A 122 4.13 3.93 32.89
C ILE A 122 4.56 4.70 31.63
N MET A 123 5.82 5.09 31.53
CA MET A 123 6.34 5.87 30.40
C MET A 123 6.31 5.08 29.10
N VAL A 124 6.77 3.81 29.12
CA VAL A 124 6.74 2.94 27.93
C VAL A 124 5.30 2.67 27.53
N GLY A 125 4.41 2.39 28.48
CA GLY A 125 2.97 2.21 28.21
C GLY A 125 2.35 3.45 27.58
N LEU A 126 2.66 4.63 28.08
CA LEU A 126 2.14 5.89 27.55
C LEU A 126 2.67 6.20 26.14
N LEU A 127 3.99 6.04 25.93
CA LEU A 127 4.61 6.28 24.63
C LEU A 127 4.12 5.29 23.56
N THR A 128 3.98 4.01 23.90
CA THR A 128 3.45 3.01 22.98
C THR A 128 1.98 3.27 22.65
N SER A 129 1.18 3.68 23.64
CA SER A 129 -0.23 4.03 23.42
C SER A 129 -0.38 5.24 22.48
N VAL A 130 0.40 6.31 22.71
CA VAL A 130 0.40 7.50 21.83
C VAL A 130 0.82 7.12 20.40
N LEU A 131 1.86 6.28 20.27
CA LEU A 131 2.35 5.83 18.96
C LEU A 131 1.28 5.00 18.22
N LEU A 132 0.60 4.08 18.91
CA LEU A 132 -0.48 3.28 18.34
C LEU A 132 -1.69 4.13 17.96
N MET A 133 -2.07 5.12 18.78
CA MET A 133 -3.14 6.06 18.45
C MET A 133 -2.81 6.87 17.19
N PHE A 134 -1.57 7.34 17.07
CA PHE A 134 -1.12 8.07 15.88
C PHE A 134 -1.19 7.19 14.62
N LEU A 135 -0.73 5.94 14.72
CA LEU A 135 -0.82 4.98 13.61
C LEU A 135 -2.26 4.68 13.20
N ASN A 136 -3.15 4.45 14.15
CA ASN A 136 -4.56 4.20 13.87
C ASN A 136 -5.19 5.37 13.11
N ARG A 137 -4.91 6.60 13.52
CA ARG A 137 -5.38 7.79 12.79
C ARG A 137 -4.87 7.85 11.36
N MET A 138 -3.58 7.61 11.15
CA MET A 138 -3.00 7.57 9.79
C MET A 138 -3.66 6.48 8.92
N TYR A 139 -3.91 5.29 9.50
CA TYR A 139 -4.59 4.20 8.80
C TYR A 139 -6.04 4.55 8.44
N GLU A 140 -6.76 5.21 9.33
CA GLU A 140 -8.13 5.67 9.08
C GLU A 140 -8.18 6.71 7.95
N GLU A 141 -7.28 7.69 7.97
CA GLU A 141 -7.18 8.71 6.91
C GLU A 141 -6.83 8.09 5.55
N GLU A 142 -5.87 7.15 5.50
CA GLU A 142 -5.49 6.44 4.27
C GLU A 142 -6.64 5.57 3.74
N ASN A 143 -7.37 4.89 4.62
CA ASN A 143 -8.54 4.10 4.26
C ASN A 143 -9.67 4.95 3.69
N ILE A 144 -9.97 6.09 4.29
CA ILE A 144 -11.00 7.01 3.80
C ILE A 144 -10.63 7.52 2.41
N LEU A 145 -9.38 7.94 2.21
CA LEU A 145 -8.90 8.40 0.91
C LEU A 145 -8.96 7.29 -0.14
N SER A 146 -8.53 6.08 0.21
CA SER A 146 -8.58 4.92 -0.69
C SER A 146 -10.03 4.56 -1.09
N GLN A 147 -10.98 4.64 -0.15
CA GLN A 147 -12.39 4.41 -0.44
C GLN A 147 -12.99 5.49 -1.35
N GLN A 148 -12.61 6.75 -1.16
CA GLN A 148 -13.04 7.85 -2.03
C GLN A 148 -12.53 7.66 -3.45
N GLN A 149 -11.25 7.36 -3.63
CA GLN A 149 -10.66 7.07 -4.94
C GLN A 149 -11.32 5.88 -5.64
N LYS A 150 -11.64 4.83 -4.87
CA LYS A 150 -12.37 3.67 -5.40
C LYS A 150 -13.75 4.03 -5.93
N LYS A 151 -14.51 4.84 -5.18
CA LYS A 151 -15.83 5.32 -5.62
C LYS A 151 -15.74 6.18 -6.88
N GLU A 152 -14.78 7.09 -6.94
CA GLU A 152 -14.57 7.93 -8.12
C GLU A 152 -14.25 7.10 -9.37
N ILE A 153 -13.37 6.10 -9.24
CA ILE A 153 -13.06 5.17 -10.35
C ILE A 153 -14.31 4.38 -10.78
N GLU A 154 -15.14 3.92 -9.83
CA GLU A 154 -16.37 3.21 -10.13
C GLU A 154 -17.39 4.11 -10.85
N GLU A 155 -17.51 5.37 -10.44
CA GLU A 155 -18.40 6.34 -11.09
C GLU A 155 -17.93 6.67 -12.51
N LEU A 156 -16.63 6.89 -12.71
CA LEU A 156 -16.03 7.10 -14.03
C LEU A 156 -16.27 5.89 -14.94
N ASN A 157 -16.05 4.68 -14.45
CA ASN A 157 -16.31 3.46 -15.21
C ASN A 157 -17.79 3.28 -15.58
N ARG A 158 -18.71 3.66 -14.67
CA ARG A 158 -20.15 3.64 -14.98
C ARG A 158 -20.53 4.66 -16.04
N ALA A 159 -20.00 5.88 -15.93
CA ALA A 159 -20.24 6.93 -16.90
C ALA A 159 -19.68 6.56 -18.29
N GLU A 160 -18.47 6.00 -18.36
CA GLU A 160 -17.85 5.52 -19.60
C GLU A 160 -18.70 4.43 -20.25
N ASN A 161 -19.14 3.42 -19.48
CA ASN A 161 -19.99 2.35 -20.00
C ASN A 161 -21.35 2.86 -20.51
N HIS A 162 -21.96 3.82 -19.79
CA HIS A 162 -23.21 4.43 -20.23
C HIS A 162 -23.02 5.22 -21.51
N PHE A 163 -21.93 5.99 -21.60
CA PHE A 163 -21.57 6.73 -22.79
C PHE A 163 -21.42 5.81 -24.02
N PHE A 164 -20.64 4.76 -23.95
CA PHE A 164 -20.47 3.81 -25.04
C PHE A 164 -21.78 3.12 -25.43
N SER A 165 -22.62 2.74 -24.48
CA SER A 165 -23.90 2.13 -24.75
C SER A 165 -24.86 3.07 -25.49
N SER A 166 -24.95 4.31 -25.02
CA SER A 166 -25.81 5.34 -25.65
C SER A 166 -25.33 5.71 -27.06
N MET A 167 -24.02 5.97 -27.21
CA MET A 167 -23.40 6.29 -28.50
C MET A 167 -23.62 5.20 -29.55
N SER A 168 -23.54 3.91 -29.13
CA SER A 168 -23.81 2.82 -30.06
C SER A 168 -25.22 2.84 -30.63
N HIS A 169 -26.20 3.07 -29.76
CA HIS A 169 -27.58 3.16 -30.23
C HIS A 169 -27.80 4.38 -31.18
N GLU A 170 -27.19 5.50 -30.79
CA GLU A 170 -27.32 6.75 -31.60
C GLU A 170 -26.59 6.67 -32.94
N ILE A 171 -25.49 5.92 -33.06
CA ILE A 171 -24.76 5.73 -34.32
C ILE A 171 -25.39 4.59 -35.16
N ARG A 172 -25.90 3.52 -34.52
CA ARG A 172 -26.55 2.40 -35.27
C ARG A 172 -27.73 2.85 -36.07
N THR A 173 -28.54 3.75 -35.55
CA THR A 173 -29.75 4.22 -36.20
C THR A 173 -29.48 4.91 -37.58
N PRO A 174 -28.63 5.94 -37.69
CA PRO A 174 -28.30 6.56 -38.98
C PRO A 174 -27.57 5.57 -39.92
N ILE A 175 -26.73 4.72 -39.45
CA ILE A 175 -26.03 3.72 -40.29
C ILE A 175 -27.03 2.74 -40.90
N ASN A 176 -27.97 2.22 -40.12
CA ASN A 176 -29.01 1.32 -40.65
C ASN A 176 -29.90 2.03 -41.67
N THR A 177 -30.14 3.33 -41.48
CA THR A 177 -30.86 4.14 -42.47
C THR A 177 -30.06 4.26 -43.79
N ILE A 178 -28.73 4.49 -43.70
CA ILE A 178 -27.85 4.55 -44.87
C ILE A 178 -27.86 3.18 -45.62
N ILE A 179 -27.74 2.08 -44.89
CA ILE A 179 -27.76 0.73 -45.45
C ILE A 179 -29.11 0.49 -46.16
N GLY A 180 -30.23 0.83 -45.52
CA GLY A 180 -31.56 0.64 -46.10
C GLY A 180 -31.79 1.48 -47.35
N LEU A 181 -31.34 2.73 -47.37
CA LEU A 181 -31.42 3.58 -48.57
C LEU A 181 -30.55 3.06 -49.72
N ASN A 182 -29.36 2.58 -49.44
CA ASN A 182 -28.48 1.93 -50.41
C ASN A 182 -29.09 0.66 -51.00
N GLU A 183 -29.77 -0.14 -50.18
CA GLU A 183 -30.49 -1.33 -50.68
C GLU A 183 -31.58 -0.97 -51.66
N ILE A 184 -32.29 0.15 -51.46
CA ILE A 184 -33.31 0.64 -52.39
C ILE A 184 -32.64 1.06 -53.70
N ILE A 185 -31.50 1.79 -53.64
CA ILE A 185 -30.75 2.19 -54.85
C ILE A 185 -30.29 0.98 -55.64
N LEU A 186 -29.70 -0.03 -54.95
CA LEU A 186 -29.20 -1.25 -55.60
C LEU A 186 -30.29 -2.14 -56.20
N ARG A 187 -31.56 -2.02 -55.73
CA ARG A 187 -32.70 -2.73 -56.30
C ARG A 187 -33.38 -1.95 -57.45
N SER A 188 -33.02 -0.68 -57.66
CA SER A 188 -33.56 0.15 -58.73
C SER A 188 -32.71 -0.01 -60.01
N ASP A 189 -33.30 0.25 -61.14
CA ASP A 189 -32.60 0.27 -62.43
C ASP A 189 -31.78 1.57 -62.54
N VAL A 190 -30.52 1.52 -62.08
CA VAL A 190 -29.60 2.66 -62.01
C VAL A 190 -28.38 2.42 -62.90
N PRO A 191 -27.69 3.48 -63.37
CA PRO A 191 -26.42 3.34 -64.08
C PRO A 191 -25.38 2.57 -63.28
N GLU A 192 -24.45 1.87 -63.97
CA GLU A 192 -23.48 0.99 -63.40
C GLU A 192 -22.54 1.68 -62.38
N ASP A 193 -22.13 2.92 -62.68
CA ASP A 193 -21.34 3.77 -61.81
C ASP A 193 -22.07 4.14 -60.50
N VAL A 194 -23.38 4.34 -60.56
CA VAL A 194 -24.23 4.59 -59.38
C VAL A 194 -24.36 3.33 -58.54
N ALA A 195 -24.56 2.16 -59.18
CA ALA A 195 -24.65 0.89 -58.50
C ALA A 195 -23.34 0.55 -57.77
N GLU A 196 -22.18 0.77 -58.40
CA GLU A 196 -20.87 0.56 -57.81
C GLU A 196 -20.66 1.48 -56.59
N ASN A 197 -20.96 2.76 -56.70
CA ASN A 197 -20.85 3.69 -55.57
C ASN A 197 -21.78 3.32 -54.41
N ALA A 198 -23.03 2.92 -54.70
CA ALA A 198 -23.96 2.47 -53.68
C ALA A 198 -23.45 1.22 -52.93
N LYS A 199 -22.85 0.29 -53.66
CA LYS A 199 -22.22 -0.90 -53.07
C LYS A 199 -21.06 -0.53 -52.14
N ASN A 200 -20.18 0.38 -52.59
CA ASN A 200 -19.07 0.87 -51.77
C ASN A 200 -19.54 1.54 -50.45
N ILE A 201 -20.62 2.35 -50.53
CA ILE A 201 -21.24 2.97 -49.35
C ILE A 201 -21.82 1.88 -48.41
N GLN A 202 -22.48 0.88 -48.98
CA GLN A 202 -23.06 -0.22 -48.19
C GLN A 202 -21.96 -0.99 -47.43
N ASP A 203 -20.86 -1.35 -48.12
CA ASP A 203 -19.75 -2.10 -47.52
C ASP A 203 -19.04 -1.28 -46.44
N ALA A 204 -18.81 0.02 -46.69
CA ALA A 204 -18.24 0.91 -45.68
C ALA A 204 -19.18 1.08 -44.45
N SER A 205 -20.49 1.14 -44.66
CA SER A 205 -21.48 1.25 -43.58
C SER A 205 -21.50 -0.05 -42.71
N LYS A 206 -21.45 -1.21 -43.36
CA LYS A 206 -21.37 -2.50 -42.65
C LYS A 206 -20.09 -2.62 -41.83
N LEU A 207 -18.94 -2.22 -42.40
CA LEU A 207 -17.68 -2.19 -41.70
C LEU A 207 -17.73 -1.29 -40.45
N LEU A 208 -18.28 -0.08 -40.59
CA LEU A 208 -18.45 0.86 -39.50
C LEU A 208 -19.32 0.29 -38.36
N LEU A 209 -20.41 -0.42 -38.72
CA LEU A 209 -21.29 -1.07 -37.74
C LEU A 209 -20.55 -2.17 -36.97
N THR A 210 -19.72 -2.95 -37.67
CA THR A 210 -18.87 -3.98 -37.04
C THR A 210 -17.89 -3.35 -36.05
N LEU A 211 -17.16 -2.32 -36.45
CA LEU A 211 -16.20 -1.62 -35.57
C LEU A 211 -16.85 -1.04 -34.30
N ILE A 212 -18.08 -0.53 -34.41
CA ILE A 212 -18.82 -0.02 -33.24
C ILE A 212 -19.22 -1.16 -32.33
N ASN A 213 -19.70 -2.29 -32.86
CA ASN A 213 -20.05 -3.45 -32.06
C ASN A 213 -18.84 -4.03 -31.37
N ASP A 214 -17.71 -4.16 -32.08
CA ASP A 214 -16.45 -4.66 -31.51
C ASP A 214 -15.95 -3.76 -30.36
N THR A 215 -16.06 -2.42 -30.52
CA THR A 215 -15.68 -1.46 -29.48
C THR A 215 -16.56 -1.62 -28.23
N LEU A 216 -17.87 -1.86 -28.42
CA LEU A 216 -18.79 -2.13 -27.30
C LEU A 216 -18.48 -3.45 -26.60
N ASP A 217 -18.19 -4.48 -27.37
CA ASP A 217 -17.89 -5.80 -26.78
C ASP A 217 -16.58 -5.74 -25.99
N ILE A 218 -15.58 -5.01 -26.46
CA ILE A 218 -14.35 -4.72 -25.70
C ILE A 218 -14.68 -3.97 -24.40
N SER A 219 -15.58 -2.98 -24.46
CA SER A 219 -16.01 -2.24 -23.26
C SER A 219 -16.74 -3.14 -22.24
N LYS A 220 -17.62 -4.05 -22.71
CA LYS A 220 -18.29 -5.04 -21.86
C LYS A 220 -17.32 -6.04 -21.24
N ILE A 221 -16.32 -6.51 -22.00
CA ILE A 221 -15.26 -7.41 -21.49
C ILE A 221 -14.48 -6.71 -20.38
N LYS A 222 -13.98 -5.49 -20.62
CA LYS A 222 -13.22 -4.71 -19.64
C LYS A 222 -14.00 -4.42 -18.36
N SER A 223 -15.30 -4.19 -18.49
CA SER A 223 -16.17 -3.93 -17.32
C SER A 223 -16.65 -5.20 -16.62
N GLY A 224 -16.28 -6.41 -17.09
CA GLY A 224 -16.73 -7.68 -16.55
C GLY A 224 -18.23 -7.96 -16.72
N LYS A 225 -18.90 -7.23 -17.62
CA LYS A 225 -20.35 -7.34 -17.88
C LYS A 225 -20.68 -8.19 -19.11
N MET A 226 -19.70 -8.92 -19.64
CA MET A 226 -19.94 -9.84 -20.75
C MET A 226 -20.57 -11.13 -20.23
N ASP A 227 -21.81 -11.36 -20.60
CA ASP A 227 -22.50 -12.63 -20.29
C ASP A 227 -22.04 -13.71 -21.28
N ILE A 228 -21.45 -14.78 -20.74
CA ILE A 228 -21.07 -15.95 -21.54
C ILE A 228 -22.24 -16.94 -21.48
N VAL A 229 -22.90 -17.12 -22.63
CA VAL A 229 -23.98 -18.08 -22.78
C VAL A 229 -23.42 -19.37 -23.40
N ASN A 230 -23.45 -20.46 -22.63
CA ASN A 230 -23.01 -21.76 -23.14
C ASN A 230 -24.11 -22.37 -23.99
N VAL A 231 -23.84 -22.53 -25.29
CA VAL A 231 -24.75 -23.18 -26.25
C VAL A 231 -24.03 -24.38 -26.88
N SER A 232 -24.76 -25.45 -27.14
CA SER A 232 -24.24 -26.57 -27.95
C SER A 232 -24.34 -26.19 -29.43
N TYR A 233 -23.26 -26.44 -30.17
CA TYR A 233 -23.19 -26.16 -31.60
C TYR A 233 -22.52 -27.32 -32.34
N GLU A 234 -22.80 -27.45 -33.64
CA GLU A 234 -22.12 -28.42 -34.50
C GLU A 234 -20.78 -27.84 -34.98
N THR A 235 -19.69 -28.55 -34.67
CA THR A 235 -18.34 -28.08 -35.04
C THR A 235 -18.16 -27.91 -36.56
N GLY A 236 -18.83 -28.75 -37.40
CA GLY A 236 -18.81 -28.61 -38.84
C GLY A 236 -19.40 -27.31 -39.36
N ALA A 237 -20.50 -26.83 -38.76
CA ALA A 237 -21.10 -25.56 -39.10
C ALA A 237 -20.18 -24.39 -38.74
N LEU A 238 -19.54 -24.42 -37.57
CA LEU A 238 -18.60 -23.38 -37.10
C LEU A 238 -17.39 -23.25 -38.07
N PHE A 239 -16.79 -24.37 -38.48
CA PHE A 239 -15.66 -24.37 -39.41
C PHE A 239 -16.03 -23.85 -40.79
N SER A 240 -17.24 -24.16 -41.31
CA SER A 240 -17.70 -23.62 -42.57
C SER A 240 -17.96 -22.11 -42.57
N GLU A 241 -18.34 -21.56 -41.42
CA GLU A 241 -18.59 -20.12 -41.24
C GLU A 241 -17.27 -19.30 -41.09
N VAL A 242 -16.21 -19.89 -40.57
CA VAL A 242 -14.90 -19.24 -40.43
C VAL A 242 -14.09 -19.28 -41.73
N VAL A 243 -14.33 -20.29 -42.63
CA VAL A 243 -13.55 -20.47 -43.87
C VAL A 243 -14.18 -19.75 -45.09
N ASN A 244 -15.45 -19.35 -45.00
CA ASN A 244 -16.12 -18.54 -46.00
C ASN A 244 -16.06 -17.06 -45.65
#